data_0b2b46d00842de31c3abd3bff2674bf8
#
_entry.id   0b2b46d00842de31c3abd3bff2674bf8
#
_cell.length_a   1.000
_cell.length_b   1.000
_cell.length_c   1.000
_cell.angle_alpha   90.00
_cell.angle_beta   90.00
_cell.angle_gamma   90.00
#
_symmetry.space_group_name_H-M   'P 1'
#
loop_
_entity.id
_entity.type
_entity.pdbx_description
1 polymer ?
#
loop_
_entity_poly.entity_id
_entity_poly.type
_entity_poly.pdbx_seq_one_letter_code
_entity_poly.pdbx_strand_id
1 'polypeptide(L)'
;MLNGDTVIYADWNSIKDTLDYDFATEKQFSYEGLSVDAAVKHLAKFASDIWQIHPFGEGNTRATAVFMIKYMKTFGFRVNNDAFEKNSWYFRNALVRANYTNLQKGIHATTKFLEMFFGNLLLGTDYELKNRYMHIDYVEESNSQSINSKVPKYQFDTLDLSLIHISEP
;
A
#
# COMPACT_ATOMS: atom_id res chain seq x y z
N MET A 1 -4.16 -13.79 12.66
CA MET A 1 -4.26 -13.52 11.22
C MET A 1 -3.53 -14.60 10.41
N LEU A 2 -2.29 -14.90 10.69
CA LEU A 2 -1.47 -15.92 10.00
C LEU A 2 -1.36 -17.25 10.74
N ASN A 3 -2.13 -17.49 11.80
CA ASN A 3 -2.15 -18.76 12.59
C ASN A 3 -0.76 -19.21 13.06
N GLY A 4 0.05 -18.29 13.57
CA GLY A 4 1.39 -18.57 14.07
C GLY A 4 2.50 -18.51 13.02
N ASP A 5 2.15 -18.33 11.75
CA ASP A 5 3.12 -18.13 10.68
C ASP A 5 3.57 -16.65 10.58
N THR A 6 4.60 -16.35 9.81
CA THR A 6 5.20 -15.03 9.71
C THR A 6 5.58 -14.65 8.29
N VAL A 7 5.79 -13.35 8.06
CA VAL A 7 6.37 -12.82 6.83
C VAL A 7 7.89 -12.98 6.87
N ILE A 8 8.49 -13.25 5.73
CA ILE A 8 9.93 -13.25 5.54
C ILE A 8 10.37 -11.82 5.22
N TYR A 9 11.25 -11.28 6.04
CA TYR A 9 11.86 -9.96 5.85
C TYR A 9 13.21 -10.04 5.16
N ALA A 10 13.74 -8.90 4.72
CA ALA A 10 15.07 -8.84 4.12
C ALA A 10 16.15 -9.25 5.14
N ASP A 11 17.21 -9.90 4.64
CA ASP A 11 18.40 -10.16 5.45
C ASP A 11 19.06 -8.82 5.83
N TRP A 12 19.56 -8.74 7.07
CA TRP A 12 20.14 -7.50 7.59
C TRP A 12 21.33 -6.97 6.76
N ASN A 13 22.10 -7.85 6.11
CA ASN A 13 23.20 -7.46 5.23
C ASN A 13 22.70 -6.83 3.92
N SER A 14 21.48 -7.13 3.49
CA SER A 14 20.91 -6.66 2.22
C SER A 14 20.03 -5.43 2.38
N ILE A 15 19.74 -4.97 3.61
CA ILE A 15 18.81 -3.85 3.86
C ILE A 15 19.18 -2.63 3.03
N LYS A 16 20.45 -2.20 3.09
CA LYS A 16 20.89 -1.00 2.37
C LYS A 16 20.73 -1.14 0.87
N ASP A 17 21.21 -2.24 0.31
CA ASP A 17 21.19 -2.47 -1.13
C ASP A 17 19.76 -2.62 -1.66
N THR A 18 18.87 -3.24 -0.89
CA THR A 18 17.46 -3.38 -1.24
C THR A 18 16.74 -2.02 -1.20
N LEU A 19 17.00 -1.20 -0.17
CA LEU A 19 16.47 0.17 -0.11
C LEU A 19 16.98 1.02 -1.29
N ASP A 20 18.26 0.99 -1.57
CA ASP A 20 18.86 1.74 -2.68
C ASP A 20 18.23 1.31 -4.02
N TYR A 21 18.02 0.01 -4.22
CA TYR A 21 17.38 -0.53 -5.42
C TYR A 21 15.91 -0.06 -5.55
N ASP A 22 15.11 -0.20 -4.48
CA ASP A 22 13.69 0.16 -4.51
C ASP A 22 13.52 1.67 -4.74
N PHE A 23 14.31 2.50 -4.08
CA PHE A 23 14.28 3.94 -4.31
C PHE A 23 14.78 4.35 -5.70
N ALA A 24 15.80 3.67 -6.24
CA ALA A 24 16.28 3.94 -7.59
C ALA A 24 15.22 3.55 -8.63
N THR A 25 14.53 2.42 -8.42
CA THR A 25 13.44 1.96 -9.27
C THR A 25 12.27 2.93 -9.23
N GLU A 26 11.87 3.39 -8.03
CA GLU A 26 10.78 4.33 -7.85
C GLU A 26 11.08 5.70 -8.48
N LYS A 27 12.31 6.19 -8.39
CA LYS A 27 12.74 7.43 -9.06
C LYS A 27 12.62 7.38 -10.59
N GLN A 28 12.71 6.20 -11.19
CA GLN A 28 12.56 6.00 -12.63
C GLN A 28 11.11 5.78 -13.05
N PHE A 29 10.23 5.52 -12.09
CA PHE A 29 8.83 5.30 -12.35
C PHE A 29 8.12 6.61 -12.65
N SER A 30 7.34 6.65 -13.75
CA SER A 30 6.55 7.82 -14.12
C SER A 30 5.07 7.60 -13.80
N TYR A 31 4.51 8.51 -13.04
CA TYR A 31 3.07 8.57 -12.80
C TYR A 31 2.31 9.28 -13.94
N GLU A 32 3.03 9.89 -14.89
CA GLU A 32 2.45 10.62 -16.00
C GLU A 32 1.63 9.68 -16.91
N GLY A 33 0.41 10.08 -17.21
CA GLY A 33 -0.49 9.30 -18.06
C GLY A 33 -1.11 8.05 -17.41
N LEU A 34 -0.77 7.75 -16.15
CA LEU A 34 -1.42 6.63 -15.45
C LEU A 34 -2.86 6.97 -15.07
N SER A 35 -3.72 5.94 -15.12
CA SER A 35 -5.01 6.03 -14.44
C SER A 35 -4.79 6.11 -12.92
N VAL A 36 -5.70 6.76 -12.22
CA VAL A 36 -5.60 6.88 -10.75
C VAL A 36 -5.61 5.50 -10.08
N ASP A 37 -6.36 4.55 -10.61
CA ASP A 37 -6.37 3.15 -10.14
C ASP A 37 -4.98 2.49 -10.31
N ALA A 38 -4.31 2.71 -11.43
CA ALA A 38 -2.96 2.22 -11.65
C ALA A 38 -1.95 2.86 -10.68
N ALA A 39 -2.09 4.16 -10.40
CA ALA A 39 -1.28 4.85 -9.40
C ALA A 39 -1.50 4.29 -7.98
N VAL A 40 -2.75 4.01 -7.60
CA VAL A 40 -3.07 3.37 -6.30
C VAL A 40 -2.43 1.99 -6.19
N LYS A 41 -2.50 1.17 -7.24
CA LYS A 41 -1.86 -0.15 -7.27
C LYS A 41 -0.34 -0.06 -7.13
N HIS A 42 0.27 0.89 -7.83
CA HIS A 42 1.71 1.11 -7.73
C HIS A 42 2.11 1.57 -6.33
N LEU A 43 1.41 2.54 -5.74
CA LEU A 43 1.66 3.00 -4.38
C LEU A 43 1.49 1.88 -3.34
N ALA A 44 0.49 1.01 -3.53
CA ALA A 44 0.28 -0.15 -2.67
C ALA A 44 1.46 -1.13 -2.75
N LYS A 45 1.94 -1.41 -3.97
CA LYS A 45 3.11 -2.25 -4.20
C LYS A 45 4.36 -1.64 -3.56
N PHE A 46 4.64 -0.37 -3.83
CA PHE A 46 5.81 0.32 -3.30
C PHE A 46 5.81 0.38 -1.76
N ALA A 47 4.66 0.68 -1.14
CA ALA A 47 4.53 0.64 0.32
C ALA A 47 4.81 -0.75 0.90
N SER A 48 4.36 -1.80 0.20
CA SER A 48 4.60 -3.20 0.56
C SER A 48 6.09 -3.55 0.50
N ASP A 49 6.78 -3.17 -0.57
CA ASP A 49 8.20 -3.47 -0.80
C ASP A 49 9.06 -2.80 0.27
N ILE A 50 8.89 -1.49 0.48
CA ILE A 50 9.61 -0.75 1.54
C ILE A 50 9.36 -1.34 2.93
N TRP A 51 8.13 -1.75 3.23
CA TRP A 51 7.82 -2.34 4.53
C TRP A 51 8.49 -3.72 4.72
N GLN A 52 8.58 -4.54 3.66
CA GLN A 52 9.19 -5.87 3.71
C GLN A 52 10.68 -5.83 4.05
N ILE A 53 11.38 -4.77 3.68
CA ILE A 53 12.80 -4.60 4.01
C ILE A 53 13.02 -4.62 5.52
N HIS A 54 12.09 -4.07 6.28
CA HIS A 54 12.06 -4.13 7.76
C HIS A 54 13.34 -3.63 8.43
N PRO A 55 13.82 -2.41 8.10
CA PRO A 55 15.15 -1.94 8.48
C PRO A 55 15.32 -1.63 9.97
N PHE A 56 14.23 -1.57 10.74
CA PHE A 56 14.25 -1.23 12.16
C PHE A 56 13.85 -2.43 13.02
N GLY A 57 14.38 -2.52 14.25
CA GLY A 57 13.95 -3.52 15.22
C GLY A 57 12.46 -3.39 15.58
N GLU A 58 11.96 -2.13 15.63
CA GLU A 58 10.56 -1.81 15.91
C GLU A 58 10.09 -0.62 15.07
N GLY A 59 8.77 -0.48 14.92
CA GLY A 59 8.15 0.70 14.32
C GLY A 59 8.16 0.74 12.79
N ASN A 60 8.51 -0.34 12.10
CA ASN A 60 8.56 -0.38 10.63
C ASN A 60 7.24 0.05 9.98
N THR A 61 6.08 -0.39 10.51
CA THR A 61 4.77 0.04 9.99
C THR A 61 4.56 1.56 10.13
N ARG A 62 4.97 2.15 11.27
CA ARG A 62 4.88 3.60 11.48
C ARG A 62 5.82 4.36 10.57
N ALA A 63 7.06 3.88 10.42
CA ALA A 63 8.03 4.47 9.51
C ALA A 63 7.50 4.45 8.06
N THR A 64 6.97 3.32 7.61
CA THR A 64 6.35 3.20 6.28
C THR A 64 5.16 4.17 6.12
N ALA A 65 4.28 4.26 7.12
CA ALA A 65 3.14 5.20 7.05
C ALA A 65 3.61 6.66 6.92
N VAL A 66 4.55 7.09 7.77
CA VAL A 66 5.12 8.45 7.73
C VAL A 66 5.83 8.72 6.40
N PHE A 67 6.59 7.75 5.91
CA PHE A 67 7.25 7.85 4.60
C PHE A 67 6.21 8.01 3.49
N MET A 68 5.19 7.14 3.43
CA MET A 68 4.14 7.22 2.39
C MET A 68 3.34 8.52 2.44
N ILE A 69 3.05 9.05 3.64
CA ILE A 69 2.42 10.37 3.78
C ILE A 69 3.28 11.46 3.15
N LYS A 70 4.57 11.49 3.47
CA LYS A 70 5.51 12.47 2.91
C LYS A 70 5.65 12.29 1.41
N TYR A 71 5.78 11.07 0.95
CA TYR A 71 5.93 10.73 -0.46
C TYR A 71 4.71 11.17 -1.27
N MET A 72 3.50 10.81 -0.86
CA MET A 72 2.28 11.23 -1.54
C MET A 72 2.11 12.76 -1.57
N LYS A 73 2.58 13.48 -0.55
CA LYS A 73 2.59 14.96 -0.55
C LYS A 73 3.48 15.55 -1.65
N THR A 74 4.55 14.86 -2.07
CA THR A 74 5.37 15.34 -3.19
C THR A 74 4.62 15.37 -4.52
N PHE A 75 3.56 14.59 -4.65
CA PHE A 75 2.64 14.57 -5.78
C PHE A 75 1.44 15.51 -5.62
N GLY A 76 1.42 16.35 -4.58
CA GLY A 76 0.33 17.28 -4.32
C GLY A 76 -0.89 16.68 -3.60
N PHE A 77 -0.86 15.41 -3.20
CA PHE A 77 -1.95 14.83 -2.42
C PHE A 77 -2.06 15.44 -1.03
N ARG A 78 -3.28 15.78 -0.62
CA ARG A 78 -3.58 16.30 0.72
C ARG A 78 -3.81 15.13 1.69
N VAL A 79 -2.74 14.53 2.13
CA VAL A 79 -2.75 13.38 3.05
C VAL A 79 -2.22 13.81 4.42
N ASN A 80 -2.89 13.37 5.47
CA ASN A 80 -2.45 13.54 6.85
C ASN A 80 -2.34 12.17 7.55
N ASN A 81 -2.06 12.18 8.86
CA ASN A 81 -1.91 10.96 9.65
C ASN A 81 -3.24 10.32 10.05
N ASP A 82 -4.37 11.03 9.98
CA ASP A 82 -5.63 10.61 10.59
C ASP A 82 -6.14 9.26 10.06
N ALA A 83 -6.04 9.05 8.73
CA ALA A 83 -6.45 7.81 8.10
C ALA A 83 -5.58 6.62 8.54
N PHE A 84 -4.27 6.83 8.68
CA PHE A 84 -3.33 5.82 9.15
C PHE A 84 -3.51 5.50 10.63
N GLU A 85 -3.73 6.51 11.46
CA GLU A 85 -4.00 6.35 12.88
C GLU A 85 -5.31 5.59 13.12
N LYS A 86 -6.39 6.04 12.50
CA LYS A 86 -7.72 5.41 12.59
C LYS A 86 -7.71 3.95 12.14
N ASN A 87 -6.92 3.62 11.13
CA ASN A 87 -6.88 2.29 10.52
C ASN A 87 -5.51 1.61 10.70
N SER A 88 -4.77 1.91 11.78
CA SER A 88 -3.39 1.45 11.98
C SER A 88 -3.26 -0.08 11.95
N TRP A 89 -4.18 -0.80 12.58
CA TRP A 89 -4.23 -2.25 12.54
C TRP A 89 -4.56 -2.81 11.15
N TYR A 90 -5.47 -2.15 10.44
CA TYR A 90 -5.80 -2.54 9.08
C TYR A 90 -4.58 -2.35 8.17
N PHE A 91 -3.95 -1.19 8.19
CA PHE A 91 -2.77 -0.89 7.38
C PHE A 91 -1.63 -1.88 7.66
N ARG A 92 -1.33 -2.16 8.95
CA ARG A 92 -0.35 -3.18 9.33
C ARG A 92 -0.69 -4.55 8.77
N ASN A 93 -1.94 -5.00 8.93
CA ASN A 93 -2.36 -6.32 8.46
C ASN A 93 -2.40 -6.40 6.94
N ALA A 94 -2.72 -5.31 6.24
CA ALA A 94 -2.66 -5.21 4.78
C ALA A 94 -1.21 -5.36 4.27
N LEU A 95 -0.23 -4.74 4.93
CA LEU A 95 1.21 -4.91 4.64
C LEU A 95 1.65 -6.37 4.85
N VAL A 96 1.19 -7.00 5.94
CA VAL A 96 1.46 -8.43 6.18
C VAL A 96 0.86 -9.28 5.05
N ARG A 97 -0.39 -9.04 4.64
CA ARG A 97 -1.04 -9.82 3.56
C ARG A 97 -0.39 -9.58 2.19
N ALA A 98 0.16 -8.40 1.96
CA ALA A 98 0.89 -8.09 0.74
C ALA A 98 2.22 -8.86 0.62
N ASN A 99 2.78 -9.33 1.74
CA ASN A 99 4.08 -9.98 1.81
C ASN A 99 4.04 -11.43 2.31
N TYR A 100 2.85 -11.99 2.54
CA TYR A 100 2.72 -13.37 3.02
C TYR A 100 2.28 -14.32 1.91
N THR A 101 3.08 -15.37 1.71
CA THR A 101 2.77 -16.48 0.79
C THR A 101 3.00 -17.80 1.50
N ASN A 102 2.05 -18.74 1.36
CA ASN A 102 2.19 -20.12 1.77
C ASN A 102 1.62 -21.04 0.68
N LEU A 103 2.50 -21.51 -0.21
CA LEU A 103 2.10 -22.29 -1.38
C LEU A 103 1.48 -23.64 -0.99
N GLN A 104 1.90 -24.23 0.13
CA GLN A 104 1.34 -25.51 0.61
C GLN A 104 -0.13 -25.38 1.00
N LYS A 105 -0.52 -24.17 1.48
CA LYS A 105 -1.91 -23.85 1.83
C LYS A 105 -2.66 -23.13 0.70
N GLY A 106 -2.03 -22.96 -0.48
CA GLY A 106 -2.63 -22.22 -1.59
C GLY A 106 -2.81 -20.72 -1.32
N ILE A 107 -2.04 -20.16 -0.38
CA ILE A 107 -2.15 -18.75 0.01
C ILE A 107 -1.10 -17.94 -0.75
N HIS A 108 -1.55 -16.91 -1.46
CA HIS A 108 -0.71 -15.99 -2.20
C HIS A 108 -0.70 -14.59 -1.55
N ALA A 109 0.43 -13.90 -1.67
CA ALA A 109 0.52 -12.49 -1.33
C ALA A 109 -0.47 -11.66 -2.18
N THR A 110 -1.03 -10.61 -1.59
CA THR A 110 -1.99 -9.75 -2.28
C THR A 110 -1.94 -8.32 -1.77
N THR A 111 -1.83 -7.36 -2.66
CA THR A 111 -1.88 -5.92 -2.38
C THR A 111 -3.31 -5.38 -2.28
N LYS A 112 -4.34 -6.19 -2.58
CA LYS A 112 -5.75 -5.80 -2.61
C LYS A 112 -6.17 -4.94 -1.40
N PHE A 113 -5.75 -5.33 -0.19
CA PHE A 113 -6.13 -4.61 1.02
C PHE A 113 -5.43 -3.26 1.18
N LEU A 114 -4.18 -3.14 0.69
CA LEU A 114 -3.49 -1.85 0.58
C LEU A 114 -4.13 -0.97 -0.48
N GLU A 115 -4.52 -1.54 -1.62
CA GLU A 115 -5.22 -0.84 -2.69
C GLU A 115 -6.56 -0.27 -2.18
N MET A 116 -7.34 -1.03 -1.40
CA MET A 116 -8.55 -0.54 -0.75
C MET A 116 -8.27 0.62 0.21
N PHE A 117 -7.21 0.52 1.01
CA PHE A 117 -6.81 1.57 1.94
C PHE A 117 -6.41 2.86 1.21
N PHE A 118 -5.53 2.76 0.21
CA PHE A 118 -5.12 3.91 -0.60
C PHE A 118 -6.24 4.44 -1.50
N GLY A 119 -7.13 3.58 -1.97
CA GLY A 119 -8.34 3.99 -2.68
C GLY A 119 -9.21 4.91 -1.82
N ASN A 120 -9.50 4.52 -0.59
CA ASN A 120 -10.25 5.37 0.35
C ASN A 120 -9.50 6.69 0.64
N LEU A 121 -8.18 6.61 0.79
CA LEU A 121 -7.34 7.75 1.14
C LEU A 121 -7.23 8.78 0.01
N LEU A 122 -7.06 8.32 -1.22
CA LEU A 122 -6.70 9.16 -2.37
C LEU A 122 -7.86 9.45 -3.31
N LEU A 123 -8.80 8.51 -3.42
CA LEU A 123 -9.92 8.58 -4.35
C LEU A 123 -11.25 8.86 -3.65
N GLY A 124 -11.29 8.83 -2.31
CA GLY A 124 -12.52 8.94 -1.55
C GLY A 124 -13.48 7.78 -1.79
N THR A 125 -12.96 6.59 -2.18
CA THR A 125 -13.77 5.39 -2.22
C THR A 125 -14.24 5.01 -0.81
N ASP A 126 -15.28 4.20 -0.71
CA ASP A 126 -15.88 3.79 0.57
C ASP A 126 -15.72 2.27 0.77
N TYR A 127 -14.50 1.77 0.61
CA TYR A 127 -14.21 0.38 0.91
C TYR A 127 -14.28 0.11 2.41
N GLU A 128 -14.94 -0.98 2.77
CA GLU A 128 -15.02 -1.42 4.16
C GLU A 128 -13.68 -2.03 4.62
N LEU A 129 -12.95 -1.32 5.49
CA LEU A 129 -11.63 -1.72 5.96
C LEU A 129 -11.75 -2.65 7.19
N LYS A 130 -12.06 -3.94 6.96
CA LYS A 130 -12.21 -4.94 8.03
C LYS A 130 -11.04 -5.90 8.08
N ASN A 131 -10.40 -5.99 9.25
CA ASN A 131 -9.28 -6.90 9.50
C ASN A 131 -9.63 -8.37 9.31
N ARG A 132 -10.88 -8.77 9.56
CA ARG A 132 -11.32 -10.18 9.44
C ARG A 132 -11.15 -10.75 8.03
N TYR A 133 -11.26 -9.92 6.99
CA TYR A 133 -11.10 -10.35 5.60
C TYR A 133 -9.65 -10.70 5.22
N MET A 134 -8.70 -10.31 6.05
CA MET A 134 -7.27 -10.60 5.86
C MET A 134 -6.81 -11.89 6.53
N HIS A 135 -7.67 -12.54 7.34
CA HIS A 135 -7.33 -13.80 7.94
C HIS A 135 -7.21 -14.88 6.86
N ILE A 136 -6.17 -15.72 6.95
CA ILE A 136 -5.92 -16.76 5.94
C ILE A 136 -6.97 -17.88 5.94
N ASP A 137 -7.73 -18.02 7.03
CA ASP A 137 -8.83 -18.97 7.15
C ASP A 137 -10.20 -18.32 6.91
N TYR A 138 -10.22 -17.06 6.48
CA TYR A 138 -11.49 -16.40 6.18
C TYR A 138 -12.08 -17.00 4.91
N VAL A 139 -13.21 -17.67 5.06
CA VAL A 139 -14.05 -18.12 3.94
C VAL A 139 -15.13 -17.07 3.75
N GLU A 140 -15.15 -16.44 2.58
CA GLU A 140 -16.28 -15.58 2.19
C GLU A 140 -17.54 -16.45 2.15
N GLU A 141 -18.45 -16.29 3.10
CA GLU A 141 -19.80 -16.84 2.95
C GLU A 141 -20.39 -16.21 1.69
N SER A 142 -20.68 -17.04 0.70
CA SER A 142 -21.21 -16.63 -0.60
C SER A 142 -22.62 -16.04 -0.43
N ASN A 143 -22.70 -14.83 0.08
CA ASN A 143 -23.84 -13.96 -0.10
C ASN A 143 -23.65 -13.22 -1.41
N SER A 144 -24.32 -13.72 -2.44
CA SER A 144 -24.52 -13.08 -3.74
C SER A 144 -25.30 -11.77 -3.57
N GLN A 145 -24.66 -10.76 -3.01
CA GLN A 145 -25.05 -9.38 -3.18
C GLN A 145 -23.99 -8.73 -4.06
N SER A 146 -24.37 -8.58 -5.34
CA SER A 146 -23.66 -7.76 -6.30
C SER A 146 -23.33 -6.41 -5.62
N ILE A 147 -22.04 -6.18 -5.35
CA ILE A 147 -21.51 -4.88 -4.96
C ILE A 147 -21.66 -4.00 -6.20
N ASN A 148 -22.78 -3.30 -6.28
CA ASN A 148 -22.94 -2.16 -7.18
C ASN A 148 -22.03 -1.05 -6.66
N SER A 149 -20.74 -1.13 -6.96
CA SER A 149 -19.81 -0.04 -6.76
C SER A 149 -20.20 1.06 -7.76
N LYS A 150 -21.00 2.01 -7.30
CA LYS A 150 -21.06 3.33 -7.93
C LYS A 150 -19.68 3.94 -7.74
N VAL A 151 -18.77 3.66 -8.66
CA VAL A 151 -17.53 4.41 -8.81
C VAL A 151 -17.96 5.82 -9.20
N PRO A 152 -17.72 6.85 -8.36
CA PRO A 152 -17.90 8.21 -8.78
C PRO A 152 -16.98 8.44 -9.97
N LYS A 153 -17.51 8.80 -11.12
CA LYS A 153 -16.71 9.31 -12.24
C LYS A 153 -16.19 10.69 -11.83
N TYR A 154 -15.11 10.73 -11.09
CA TYR A 154 -14.32 11.94 -10.96
C TYR A 154 -13.45 12.03 -12.22
N GLN A 155 -13.82 12.95 -13.07
CA GLN A 155 -12.97 13.47 -14.12
C GLN A 155 -11.94 14.35 -13.43
N PHE A 156 -10.75 13.81 -13.17
CA PHE A 156 -9.62 14.64 -12.74
C PHE A 156 -9.17 15.40 -13.97
N ASP A 157 -9.36 16.71 -13.96
CA ASP A 157 -8.59 17.58 -14.80
C ASP A 157 -7.11 17.27 -14.55
N THR A 158 -6.38 17.08 -15.61
CA THR A 158 -4.97 16.71 -15.68
C THR A 158 -4.19 17.29 -14.49
N LEU A 159 -3.70 16.40 -13.61
CA LEU A 159 -2.70 16.80 -12.63
C LEU A 159 -1.53 17.39 -13.40
N ASP A 160 -1.33 18.71 -13.26
CA ASP A 160 -0.20 19.41 -13.85
C ASP A 160 1.08 18.98 -13.11
N LEU A 161 1.68 17.90 -13.60
CA LEU A 161 2.91 17.34 -13.06
C LEU A 161 4.15 18.15 -13.47
N SER A 162 3.98 19.27 -14.19
CA SER A 162 5.07 20.13 -14.63
C SER A 162 5.79 20.88 -13.50
N LEU A 163 5.26 20.81 -12.26
CA LEU A 163 5.82 21.48 -11.09
C LEU A 163 6.80 20.63 -10.29
N ILE A 164 7.13 19.42 -10.72
CA ILE A 164 8.12 18.58 -10.03
C ILE A 164 9.52 18.92 -10.56
N HIS A 165 10.01 20.10 -10.20
CA HIS A 165 11.44 20.37 -10.21
C HIS A 165 12.02 19.88 -8.88
N ILE A 166 12.62 18.69 -8.92
CA ILE A 166 13.53 18.23 -7.85
C ILE A 166 14.79 19.06 -8.02
N SER A 167 14.92 20.12 -7.22
CA SER A 167 16.20 20.81 -7.06
C SER A 167 17.15 19.82 -6.40
N GLU A 168 18.19 19.43 -7.13
CA GLU A 168 19.31 18.70 -6.55
C GLU A 168 20.05 19.63 -5.55
N PRO A 169 20.55 19.08 -4.43
CA PRO A 169 21.39 19.83 -3.51
C PRO A 169 22.77 20.12 -4.09
#